data_1de3009af707b09ae4bdece2463b2448
#
_entry.id   1de3009af707b09ae4bdece2463b2448
#
_cell.length_a   1.000
_cell.length_b   1.000
_cell.length_c   1.000
_cell.angle_alpha   90.00
_cell.angle_beta   90.00
_cell.angle_gamma   90.00
#
_symmetry.space_group_name_H-M   'P 1'
#
loop_
_entity.id
_entity.type
_entity.pdbx_description
1 polymer ?
#
loop_
_entity_poly.entity_id
_entity_poly.type
_entity_poly.pdbx_seq_one_letter_code
_entity_poly.pdbx_strand_id
1 'polypeptide(L)'
;MQSIDLNSKLEGKRRRLQKGMEYACKSALGITALMMLTFFLALGYRGIGAFSQTQIEINVTSIESSTKSTINQSMYNLKEDPDRKTKKSLRQLVTPNAYSTIDITEPGTYTLVAHTDVDMYVKGVYNKLDEVQQVIVDNLIEQGKIYRSWNWDFWTNSDSRSPEIAGIWGAAVGTFYTIGLAILFAFPIGVGCATY
;
A
#
# COMPACT_ATOMS: atom_id res chain seq x y z
N MET A 1 -15.72 20.23 69.76
CA MET A 1 -14.62 20.80 68.94
C MET A 1 -13.80 19.76 68.17
N GLN A 2 -13.72 18.50 68.60
CA GLN A 2 -12.96 17.40 67.88
C GLN A 2 -13.57 16.86 66.59
N SER A 3 -14.91 16.97 66.39
CA SER A 3 -15.59 16.44 65.20
C SER A 3 -15.34 17.29 63.94
N ILE A 4 -15.06 18.58 64.10
CA ILE A 4 -14.81 19.50 62.94
C ILE A 4 -13.42 19.26 62.35
N ASP A 5 -12.44 18.90 63.16
CA ASP A 5 -11.08 18.66 62.71
C ASP A 5 -10.92 17.32 61.94
N LEU A 6 -11.67 16.32 62.35
CA LEU A 6 -11.74 15.01 61.62
C LEU A 6 -12.34 15.16 60.23
N ASN A 7 -13.38 15.98 60.08
CA ASN A 7 -14.05 16.18 58.79
C ASN A 7 -13.17 16.93 57.81
N SER A 8 -12.43 17.95 58.26
CA SER A 8 -11.47 18.69 57.41
C SER A 8 -10.30 17.83 56.91
N LYS A 9 -9.79 16.91 57.75
CA LYS A 9 -8.74 15.93 57.37
C LYS A 9 -9.26 14.89 56.33
N LEU A 10 -10.49 14.45 56.51
CA LEU A 10 -11.12 13.53 55.55
C LEU A 10 -11.38 14.19 54.17
N GLU A 11 -11.81 15.45 54.17
CA GLU A 11 -11.99 16.21 52.94
C GLU A 11 -10.65 16.47 52.23
N GLY A 12 -9.59 16.79 52.96
CA GLY A 12 -8.27 16.93 52.39
C GLY A 12 -7.74 15.64 51.74
N LYS A 13 -7.99 14.51 52.39
CA LYS A 13 -7.62 13.17 51.84
C LYS A 13 -8.42 12.82 50.57
N ARG A 14 -9.73 13.10 50.59
CA ARG A 14 -10.60 12.89 49.41
C ARG A 14 -10.18 13.75 48.21
N ARG A 15 -9.86 15.05 48.44
CA ARG A 15 -9.38 15.95 47.38
C ARG A 15 -8.04 15.50 46.77
N ARG A 16 -7.11 14.97 47.61
CA ARG A 16 -5.83 14.42 47.13
C ARG A 16 -6.04 13.16 46.28
N LEU A 17 -6.90 12.26 46.74
CA LEU A 17 -7.26 11.05 45.98
C LEU A 17 -7.94 11.39 44.64
N GLN A 18 -8.87 12.35 44.65
CA GLN A 18 -9.56 12.81 43.43
C GLN A 18 -8.59 13.43 42.44
N LYS A 19 -7.65 14.29 42.90
CA LYS A 19 -6.59 14.83 42.02
C LYS A 19 -5.67 13.71 41.49
N GLY A 20 -5.31 12.75 42.32
CA GLY A 20 -4.50 11.61 41.93
C GLY A 20 -5.18 10.78 40.82
N MET A 21 -6.50 10.49 40.97
CA MET A 21 -7.28 9.82 39.93
C MET A 21 -7.38 10.65 38.65
N GLU A 22 -7.58 11.96 38.76
CA GLU A 22 -7.61 12.86 37.61
C GLU A 22 -6.31 12.86 36.83
N TYR A 23 -5.16 12.94 37.51
CA TYR A 23 -3.85 12.83 36.87
C TYR A 23 -3.62 11.44 36.25
N ALA A 24 -4.04 10.38 36.94
CA ALA A 24 -3.94 9.01 36.39
C ALA A 24 -4.76 8.83 35.11
N CYS A 25 -5.99 9.35 35.10
CA CYS A 25 -6.84 9.32 33.90
C CYS A 25 -6.24 10.17 32.75
N LYS A 26 -5.74 11.35 33.04
CA LYS A 26 -5.09 12.22 32.05
C LYS A 26 -3.82 11.59 31.49
N SER A 27 -3.00 10.96 32.35
CA SER A 27 -1.80 10.27 31.89
C SER A 27 -2.12 9.03 31.04
N ALA A 28 -3.13 8.26 31.44
CA ALA A 28 -3.59 7.10 30.65
C ALA A 28 -4.07 7.52 29.25
N LEU A 29 -4.87 8.60 29.18
CA LEU A 29 -5.31 9.19 27.91
C LEU A 29 -4.11 9.67 27.06
N GLY A 30 -3.13 10.34 27.67
CA GLY A 30 -1.93 10.79 26.99
C GLY A 30 -1.10 9.63 26.44
N ILE A 31 -0.92 8.57 27.22
CA ILE A 31 -0.20 7.36 26.79
C ILE A 31 -0.93 6.68 25.62
N THR A 32 -2.25 6.54 25.71
CA THR A 32 -3.05 5.93 24.63
C THR A 32 -2.97 6.75 23.34
N ALA A 33 -3.08 8.06 23.44
CA ALA A 33 -2.94 8.96 22.30
C ALA A 33 -1.54 8.87 21.66
N LEU A 34 -0.49 8.80 22.48
CA LEU A 34 0.88 8.63 22.01
C LEU A 34 1.09 7.28 21.31
N MET A 35 0.56 6.19 21.88
CA MET A 35 0.62 4.87 21.24
C MET A 35 -0.12 4.85 19.89
N MET A 36 -1.29 5.48 19.84
CA MET A 36 -2.06 5.59 18.59
C MET A 36 -1.30 6.41 17.54
N LEU A 37 -0.71 7.53 17.95
CA LEU A 37 0.09 8.37 17.05
C LEU A 37 1.31 7.61 16.51
N THR A 38 2.06 6.93 17.37
CA THR A 38 3.23 6.13 16.94
C THR A 38 2.85 5.00 16.02
N PHE A 39 1.71 4.35 16.26
CA PHE A 39 1.17 3.32 15.38
C PHE A 39 0.84 3.88 13.99
N PHE A 40 0.12 5.00 13.89
CA PHE A 40 -0.19 5.63 12.61
C PHE A 40 1.05 6.14 11.87
N LEU A 41 2.02 6.68 12.58
CA LEU A 41 3.29 7.09 11.98
C LEU A 41 4.06 5.89 11.43
N ALA A 42 4.11 4.78 12.16
CA ALA A 42 4.76 3.56 11.69
C ALA A 42 4.07 2.96 10.47
N LEU A 43 2.72 2.94 10.45
CA LEU A 43 1.95 2.52 9.28
C LEU A 43 2.18 3.43 8.08
N GLY A 44 2.15 4.75 8.29
CA GLY A 44 2.41 5.74 7.24
C GLY A 44 3.80 5.56 6.63
N TYR A 45 4.83 5.43 7.46
CA TYR A 45 6.20 5.22 7.01
C TYR A 45 6.37 3.95 6.16
N ARG A 46 5.77 2.83 6.61
CA ARG A 46 5.80 1.56 5.84
C ARG A 46 4.95 1.60 4.59
N GLY A 47 3.86 2.38 4.61
CA GLY A 47 2.93 2.51 3.49
C GLY A 47 3.42 3.42 2.35
N ILE A 48 4.41 4.28 2.58
CA ILE A 48 4.94 5.20 1.55
C ILE A 48 5.38 4.46 0.27
N GLY A 49 5.92 3.25 0.44
CA GLY A 49 6.32 2.41 -0.69
C GLY A 49 5.20 2.04 -1.66
N ALA A 50 3.94 2.02 -1.21
CA ALA A 50 2.78 1.70 -2.04
C ALA A 50 2.46 2.78 -3.08
N PHE A 51 2.84 4.04 -2.81
CA PHE A 51 2.60 5.17 -3.73
C PHE A 51 3.57 5.20 -4.92
N SER A 52 4.58 4.36 -4.94
CA SER A 52 5.51 4.22 -6.06
C SER A 52 5.48 2.80 -6.59
N GLN A 53 5.59 2.67 -7.91
CA GLN A 53 5.54 1.42 -8.66
C GLN A 53 6.76 1.35 -9.57
N THR A 54 7.39 0.19 -9.64
CA THR A 54 8.49 -0.03 -10.57
C THR A 54 7.93 -0.45 -11.93
N GLN A 55 8.39 0.22 -12.96
CA GLN A 55 7.98 0.01 -14.33
C GLN A 55 9.17 -0.41 -15.19
N ILE A 56 8.90 -1.27 -16.17
CA ILE A 56 9.86 -1.78 -17.15
C ILE A 56 9.45 -1.27 -18.51
N GLU A 57 10.34 -0.54 -19.16
CA GLU A 57 10.16 -0.05 -20.52
C GLU A 57 10.58 -1.13 -21.51
N ILE A 58 9.68 -1.47 -22.45
CA ILE A 58 9.94 -2.38 -23.55
C ILE A 58 9.70 -1.68 -24.87
N ASN A 59 10.52 -2.02 -25.88
CA ASN A 59 10.34 -1.53 -27.23
C ASN A 59 9.76 -2.65 -28.10
N VAL A 60 8.55 -2.46 -28.59
CA VAL A 60 7.86 -3.39 -29.48
C VAL A 60 8.18 -3.05 -30.91
N THR A 61 9.00 -3.87 -31.56
CA THR A 61 9.41 -3.71 -32.97
C THR A 61 8.53 -4.50 -33.93
N SER A 62 7.92 -5.60 -33.45
CA SER A 62 7.06 -6.47 -34.24
C SER A 62 5.87 -6.94 -33.42
N ILE A 63 4.70 -6.96 -34.03
CA ILE A 63 3.47 -7.45 -33.39
C ILE A 63 3.29 -8.92 -33.81
N GLU A 64 3.17 -9.77 -32.83
CA GLU A 64 2.88 -11.19 -33.01
C GLU A 64 1.38 -11.49 -32.86
N SER A 65 1.01 -12.75 -33.09
CA SER A 65 -0.38 -13.23 -33.09
C SER A 65 -1.12 -13.06 -31.76
N SER A 66 -0.41 -12.75 -30.67
CA SER A 66 -1.01 -12.40 -29.37
C SER A 66 -0.17 -11.37 -28.61
N THR A 67 -0.83 -10.53 -27.82
CA THR A 67 -0.18 -9.54 -26.93
C THR A 67 0.87 -10.20 -26.04
N LYS A 68 0.61 -11.42 -25.55
CA LYS A 68 1.54 -12.17 -24.72
C LYS A 68 2.82 -12.57 -25.46
N SER A 69 2.73 -13.01 -26.70
CA SER A 69 3.91 -13.36 -27.52
C SER A 69 4.71 -12.11 -27.86
N THR A 70 4.03 -11.03 -28.22
CA THR A 70 4.65 -9.72 -28.50
C THR A 70 5.44 -9.19 -27.29
N ILE A 71 4.85 -9.20 -26.10
CA ILE A 71 5.54 -8.78 -24.87
C ILE A 71 6.74 -9.68 -24.58
N ASN A 72 6.58 -11.00 -24.67
CA ASN A 72 7.68 -11.93 -24.42
C ASN A 72 8.83 -11.73 -25.41
N GLN A 73 8.54 -11.52 -26.67
CA GLN A 73 9.56 -11.25 -27.69
C GLN A 73 10.27 -9.92 -27.43
N SER A 74 9.54 -8.88 -27.07
CA SER A 74 10.10 -7.58 -26.71
C SER A 74 10.97 -7.66 -25.44
N MET A 75 10.57 -8.47 -24.44
CA MET A 75 11.38 -8.76 -23.26
C MET A 75 12.68 -9.50 -23.62
N TYR A 76 12.64 -10.44 -24.59
CA TYR A 76 13.85 -11.13 -25.04
C TYR A 76 14.82 -10.20 -25.77
N ASN A 77 14.29 -9.18 -26.47
CA ASN A 77 15.11 -8.17 -27.14
C ASN A 77 15.83 -7.20 -26.17
N LEU A 78 15.49 -7.22 -24.88
CA LEU A 78 16.20 -6.45 -23.86
C LEU A 78 17.65 -6.95 -23.62
N LYS A 79 17.95 -8.18 -24.03
CA LYS A 79 19.29 -8.77 -23.96
C LYS A 79 19.64 -9.42 -25.30
N GLU A 80 20.85 -9.16 -25.75
CA GLU A 80 21.40 -9.85 -26.94
C GLU A 80 21.56 -11.33 -26.67
N ASP A 81 20.92 -12.16 -27.50
CA ASP A 81 20.99 -13.63 -27.52
C ASP A 81 20.73 -14.30 -26.13
N PRO A 82 19.50 -14.19 -25.59
CA PRO A 82 19.22 -14.74 -24.27
C PRO A 82 19.08 -16.27 -24.29
N ASP A 83 19.84 -16.94 -23.45
CA ASP A 83 19.72 -18.37 -23.16
C ASP A 83 18.33 -18.75 -22.66
N ARG A 84 17.98 -20.06 -22.72
CA ARG A 84 16.68 -20.58 -22.27
C ARG A 84 16.39 -20.21 -20.80
N LYS A 85 17.40 -20.20 -19.91
CA LYS A 85 17.27 -19.77 -18.51
C LYS A 85 16.97 -18.27 -18.41
N THR A 86 17.71 -17.46 -19.15
CA THR A 86 17.52 -16.01 -19.23
C THR A 86 16.14 -15.65 -19.78
N LYS A 87 15.63 -16.33 -20.81
CA LYS A 87 14.28 -16.15 -21.32
C LYS A 87 13.21 -16.43 -20.28
N LYS A 88 13.38 -17.44 -19.43
CA LYS A 88 12.50 -17.75 -18.32
C LYS A 88 12.56 -16.64 -17.26
N SER A 89 13.74 -16.20 -16.88
CA SER A 89 13.97 -15.13 -15.91
C SER A 89 13.34 -13.80 -16.37
N LEU A 90 13.57 -13.41 -17.62
CA LEU A 90 12.98 -12.18 -18.20
C LEU A 90 11.45 -12.17 -18.12
N ARG A 91 10.79 -13.29 -18.43
CA ARG A 91 9.32 -13.38 -18.30
C ARG A 91 8.81 -13.25 -16.88
N GLN A 92 9.61 -13.65 -15.89
CA GLN A 92 9.25 -13.55 -14.48
C GLN A 92 9.45 -12.15 -13.89
N LEU A 93 10.11 -11.24 -14.62
CA LEU A 93 10.29 -9.85 -14.17
C LEU A 93 9.01 -9.02 -14.31
N VAL A 94 8.08 -9.46 -15.13
CA VAL A 94 6.81 -8.76 -15.42
C VAL A 94 5.65 -9.47 -14.73
N THR A 95 4.72 -8.70 -14.21
CA THR A 95 3.51 -9.24 -13.58
C THR A 95 2.68 -10.02 -14.60
N PRO A 96 2.09 -11.18 -14.24
CA PRO A 96 1.21 -11.93 -15.13
C PRO A 96 0.03 -11.11 -15.69
N ASN A 97 -0.43 -10.13 -14.93
CA ASN A 97 -1.55 -9.28 -15.33
C ASN A 97 -1.18 -8.21 -16.37
N ALA A 98 0.11 -7.89 -16.56
CA ALA A 98 0.54 -6.97 -17.60
C ALA A 98 0.13 -7.45 -19.00
N TYR A 99 0.01 -8.76 -19.18
CA TYR A 99 -0.43 -9.37 -20.45
C TYR A 99 -1.91 -9.15 -20.79
N SER A 100 -2.73 -8.81 -19.81
CA SER A 100 -4.17 -8.55 -19.98
C SER A 100 -4.55 -7.08 -19.89
N THR A 101 -3.67 -6.25 -19.37
CA THR A 101 -3.94 -4.82 -19.11
C THR A 101 -3.55 -3.95 -20.30
N ILE A 102 -2.59 -4.40 -21.12
CA ILE A 102 -2.05 -3.61 -22.24
C ILE A 102 -2.50 -4.24 -23.56
N ASP A 103 -3.18 -3.43 -24.36
CA ASP A 103 -3.51 -3.78 -25.74
C ASP A 103 -2.43 -3.18 -26.67
N ILE A 104 -1.58 -4.05 -27.21
CA ILE A 104 -0.49 -3.66 -28.11
C ILE A 104 -0.99 -3.77 -29.55
N THR A 105 -1.39 -2.65 -30.10
CA THR A 105 -1.96 -2.57 -31.46
C THR A 105 -0.94 -2.06 -32.47
N GLU A 106 0.06 -1.29 -32.03
CA GLU A 106 1.07 -0.66 -32.89
C GLU A 106 2.49 -0.90 -32.36
N PRO A 107 3.53 -0.89 -33.23
CA PRO A 107 4.92 -0.88 -32.79
C PRO A 107 5.22 0.42 -32.02
N GLY A 108 5.92 0.33 -30.89
CA GLY A 108 6.22 1.50 -30.07
C GLY A 108 6.83 1.13 -28.73
N THR A 109 7.05 2.13 -27.92
CA THR A 109 7.55 1.95 -26.54
C THR A 109 6.36 1.79 -25.59
N TYR A 110 6.37 0.68 -24.84
CA TYR A 110 5.35 0.35 -23.86
C TYR A 110 5.98 0.18 -22.48
N THR A 111 5.21 0.52 -21.47
CA THR A 111 5.62 0.40 -20.08
C THR A 111 4.83 -0.69 -19.38
N LEU A 112 5.54 -1.65 -18.81
CA LEU A 112 4.97 -2.78 -18.08
C LEU A 112 5.20 -2.63 -16.58
N VAL A 113 4.23 -3.04 -15.79
CA VAL A 113 4.40 -3.13 -14.33
C VAL A 113 5.34 -4.30 -14.00
N ALA A 114 6.38 -4.02 -13.23
CA ALA A 114 7.31 -5.04 -12.77
C ALA A 114 6.63 -5.99 -11.76
N HIS A 115 7.11 -7.22 -11.69
CA HIS A 115 6.69 -8.18 -10.67
C HIS A 115 7.06 -7.68 -9.28
N THR A 116 6.26 -8.05 -8.26
CA THR A 116 6.45 -7.63 -6.86
C THR A 116 7.89 -7.82 -6.37
N ASP A 117 8.53 -8.93 -6.70
CA ASP A 117 9.90 -9.21 -6.23
C ASP A 117 10.93 -8.24 -6.84
N VAL A 118 10.72 -7.80 -8.10
CA VAL A 118 11.54 -6.77 -8.75
C VAL A 118 11.29 -5.41 -8.11
N ASP A 119 10.03 -5.05 -7.87
CA ASP A 119 9.67 -3.79 -7.20
C ASP A 119 10.28 -3.68 -5.80
N MET A 120 10.24 -4.76 -5.03
CA MET A 120 10.84 -4.79 -3.69
C MET A 120 12.36 -4.76 -3.70
N TYR A 121 12.99 -5.37 -4.71
CA TYR A 121 14.43 -5.30 -4.92
C TYR A 121 14.88 -3.87 -5.25
N VAL A 122 14.22 -3.23 -6.20
CA VAL A 122 14.49 -1.83 -6.61
C VAL A 122 14.24 -0.84 -5.47
N LYS A 123 13.26 -1.11 -4.60
CA LYS A 123 12.97 -0.32 -3.39
C LYS A 123 13.93 -0.60 -2.23
N GLY A 124 14.78 -1.62 -2.32
CA GLY A 124 15.71 -2.02 -1.27
C GLY A 124 15.04 -2.60 -0.02
N VAL A 125 13.82 -3.15 -0.14
CA VAL A 125 13.06 -3.72 0.99
C VAL A 125 13.49 -5.15 1.28
N TYR A 126 13.53 -5.99 0.26
CA TYR A 126 14.06 -7.35 0.33
C TYR A 126 14.51 -7.84 -1.06
N ASN A 127 15.32 -8.91 -1.08
CA ASN A 127 15.78 -9.55 -2.29
C ASN A 127 15.34 -11.02 -2.31
N LYS A 128 14.42 -11.34 -3.22
CA LYS A 128 13.99 -12.71 -3.55
C LYS A 128 14.34 -13.10 -4.98
N LEU A 129 15.06 -12.24 -5.69
CA LEU A 129 15.47 -12.51 -7.05
C LEU A 129 16.60 -13.54 -7.08
N ASP A 130 16.57 -14.42 -8.08
CA ASP A 130 17.68 -15.31 -8.39
C ASP A 130 18.88 -14.50 -8.89
N GLU A 131 20.11 -15.00 -8.72
CA GLU A 131 21.35 -14.31 -9.14
C GLU A 131 21.27 -13.83 -10.61
N VAL A 132 20.70 -14.66 -11.49
CA VAL A 132 20.52 -14.31 -12.90
C VAL A 132 19.52 -13.14 -13.07
N GLN A 133 18.45 -13.13 -12.29
CA GLN A 133 17.47 -12.05 -12.32
C GLN A 133 18.03 -10.73 -11.79
N GLN A 134 18.84 -10.78 -10.73
CA GLN A 134 19.51 -9.60 -10.17
C GLN A 134 20.39 -8.93 -11.21
N VAL A 135 21.29 -9.71 -11.85
CA VAL A 135 22.18 -9.18 -12.90
C VAL A 135 21.39 -8.56 -14.05
N ILE A 136 20.25 -9.17 -14.43
CA ILE A 136 19.40 -8.61 -15.49
C ILE A 136 18.76 -7.30 -15.05
N VAL A 137 18.21 -7.25 -13.84
CA VAL A 137 17.53 -6.07 -13.29
C VAL A 137 18.52 -4.92 -13.14
N ASP A 138 19.73 -5.18 -12.61
CA ASP A 138 20.76 -4.16 -12.44
C ASP A 138 21.20 -3.57 -13.79
N ASN A 139 21.43 -4.42 -14.79
CA ASN A 139 21.75 -3.96 -16.15
C ASN A 139 20.61 -3.12 -16.77
N LEU A 140 19.34 -3.49 -16.52
CA LEU A 140 18.19 -2.73 -17.04
C LEU A 140 18.00 -1.39 -16.31
N ILE A 141 18.37 -1.32 -15.03
CA ILE A 141 18.40 -0.07 -14.26
C ILE A 141 19.50 0.85 -14.82
N GLU A 142 20.70 0.34 -15.07
CA GLU A 142 21.81 1.11 -15.67
C GLU A 142 21.46 1.62 -17.07
N GLN A 143 20.70 0.86 -17.85
CA GLN A 143 20.19 1.27 -19.16
C GLN A 143 18.99 2.26 -19.06
N GLY A 144 18.50 2.57 -17.87
CA GLY A 144 17.33 3.43 -17.66
C GLY A 144 16.00 2.82 -18.08
N LYS A 145 15.96 1.52 -18.38
CA LYS A 145 14.73 0.80 -18.79
C LYS A 145 13.85 0.37 -17.61
N ILE A 146 14.40 0.36 -16.40
CA ILE A 146 13.66 0.14 -15.17
C ILE A 146 13.71 1.44 -14.36
N TYR A 147 12.54 1.98 -14.03
CA TYR A 147 12.42 3.19 -13.25
C TYR A 147 11.21 3.15 -12.31
N ARG A 148 11.22 4.01 -11.31
CA ARG A 148 10.11 4.15 -10.38
C ARG A 148 9.21 5.28 -10.84
N SER A 149 7.92 5.02 -10.90
CA SER A 149 6.90 6.02 -11.20
C SER A 149 5.85 6.10 -10.10
N TRP A 150 4.98 7.10 -10.17
CA TRP A 150 3.83 7.21 -9.29
C TRP A 150 2.83 6.09 -9.61
N ASN A 151 2.34 5.44 -8.56
CA ASN A 151 1.40 4.34 -8.69
C ASN A 151 -0.05 4.86 -8.77
N TRP A 152 -0.51 5.14 -9.98
CA TRP A 152 -1.89 5.53 -10.23
C TRP A 152 -2.86 4.37 -10.02
N ASP A 153 -2.44 3.14 -10.30
CA ASP A 153 -3.23 1.92 -10.14
C ASP A 153 -3.68 1.73 -8.69
N PHE A 154 -2.86 2.16 -7.73
CA PHE A 154 -3.21 2.16 -6.31
C PHE A 154 -4.47 2.97 -6.00
N TRP A 155 -4.71 4.07 -6.72
CA TRP A 155 -5.86 4.94 -6.50
C TRP A 155 -7.10 4.54 -7.29
N THR A 156 -6.93 3.92 -8.45
CA THR A 156 -8.01 3.66 -9.41
C THR A 156 -8.48 2.22 -9.40
N ASN A 157 -7.60 1.28 -9.05
CA ASN A 157 -7.93 -0.13 -9.05
C ASN A 157 -8.66 -0.56 -7.76
N SER A 158 -9.39 -1.64 -7.90
CA SER A 158 -9.99 -2.36 -6.77
C SER A 158 -9.00 -3.39 -6.21
N ASP A 159 -9.45 -4.19 -5.25
CA ASP A 159 -8.69 -5.31 -4.70
C ASP A 159 -8.27 -6.31 -5.77
N SER A 160 -7.02 -6.78 -5.71
CA SER A 160 -6.44 -7.74 -6.65
C SER A 160 -5.58 -8.75 -5.90
N ARG A 161 -5.48 -9.96 -6.46
CA ARG A 161 -4.56 -11.01 -5.96
C ARG A 161 -3.09 -10.67 -6.19
N SER A 162 -2.81 -9.82 -7.17
CA SER A 162 -1.46 -9.35 -7.48
C SER A 162 -1.22 -8.02 -6.78
N PRO A 163 -0.32 -7.97 -5.77
CA PRO A 163 -0.11 -6.80 -4.93
C PRO A 163 0.31 -5.55 -5.73
N GLU A 164 1.02 -5.74 -6.82
CA GLU A 164 1.55 -4.68 -7.68
C GLU A 164 0.48 -3.85 -8.39
N ILE A 165 -0.72 -4.42 -8.56
CA ILE A 165 -1.86 -3.75 -9.22
C ILE A 165 -3.07 -3.61 -8.29
N ALA A 166 -2.93 -4.00 -7.03
CA ALA A 166 -3.99 -3.84 -6.03
C ALA A 166 -4.19 -2.36 -5.69
N GLY A 167 -5.44 -1.93 -5.62
CA GLY A 167 -5.81 -0.56 -5.32
C GLY A 167 -6.79 -0.45 -4.15
N ILE A 168 -7.01 0.78 -3.71
CA ILE A 168 -7.89 1.08 -2.56
C ILE A 168 -9.30 1.53 -2.97
N TRP A 169 -9.56 1.74 -4.27
CA TRP A 169 -10.83 2.33 -4.72
C TRP A 169 -12.05 1.53 -4.26
N GLY A 170 -12.02 0.21 -4.44
CA GLY A 170 -13.14 -0.65 -4.02
C GLY A 170 -13.42 -0.56 -2.52
N ALA A 171 -12.39 -0.57 -1.69
CA ALA A 171 -12.51 -0.43 -0.24
C ALA A 171 -13.01 0.97 0.16
N ALA A 172 -12.50 2.03 -0.48
CA ALA A 172 -12.93 3.41 -0.21
C ALA A 172 -14.40 3.62 -0.55
N VAL A 173 -14.84 3.17 -1.73
CA VAL A 173 -16.23 3.25 -2.17
C VAL A 173 -17.15 2.43 -1.25
N GLY A 174 -16.75 1.20 -0.91
CA GLY A 174 -17.51 0.35 0.01
C GLY A 174 -17.68 0.99 1.39
N THR A 175 -16.62 1.57 1.93
CA THR A 175 -16.66 2.29 3.21
C THR A 175 -17.57 3.51 3.15
N PHE A 176 -17.49 4.29 2.06
CA PHE A 176 -18.35 5.46 1.88
C PHE A 176 -19.83 5.09 1.86
N TYR A 177 -20.21 4.05 1.09
CA TYR A 177 -21.59 3.57 1.05
C TYR A 177 -22.05 3.02 2.41
N THR A 178 -21.21 2.25 3.09
CA THR A 178 -21.55 1.67 4.39
C THR A 178 -21.79 2.77 5.43
N ILE A 179 -20.91 3.76 5.52
CA ILE A 179 -21.06 4.89 6.45
C ILE A 179 -22.29 5.73 6.07
N GLY A 180 -22.49 6.02 4.78
CA GLY A 180 -23.63 6.77 4.29
C GLY A 180 -24.96 6.11 4.65
N LEU A 181 -25.09 4.81 4.40
CA LEU A 181 -26.27 4.03 4.77
C LEU A 181 -26.46 3.96 6.29
N ALA A 182 -25.40 3.75 7.05
CA ALA A 182 -25.47 3.73 8.51
C ALA A 182 -25.99 5.07 9.07
N ILE A 183 -25.48 6.19 8.58
CA ILE A 183 -25.95 7.52 8.99
C ILE A 183 -27.41 7.73 8.57
N LEU A 184 -27.77 7.35 7.35
CA LEU A 184 -29.12 7.51 6.81
C LEU A 184 -30.18 6.81 7.67
N PHE A 185 -29.86 5.62 8.21
CA PHE A 185 -30.78 4.89 9.08
C PHE A 185 -30.64 5.26 10.56
N ALA A 186 -29.42 5.45 11.06
CA ALA A 186 -29.19 5.75 12.48
C ALA A 186 -29.69 7.16 12.86
N PHE A 187 -29.54 8.13 11.97
CA PHE A 187 -29.95 9.51 12.27
C PHE A 187 -31.46 9.66 12.52
N PRO A 188 -32.37 9.20 11.63
CA PRO A 188 -33.82 9.31 11.88
C PRO A 188 -34.24 8.52 13.13
N ILE A 189 -33.66 7.34 13.35
CA ILE A 189 -33.99 6.52 14.53
C ILE A 189 -33.51 7.23 15.81
N GLY A 190 -32.29 7.77 15.82
CA GLY A 190 -31.74 8.50 16.96
C GLY A 190 -32.52 9.75 17.29
N VAL A 191 -32.93 10.52 16.29
CA VAL A 191 -33.79 11.70 16.48
C VAL A 191 -35.18 11.29 16.97
N GLY A 192 -35.76 10.24 16.41
CA GLY A 192 -37.05 9.71 16.86
C GLY A 192 -37.03 9.26 18.32
N CYS A 193 -35.98 8.54 18.74
CA CYS A 193 -35.80 8.13 20.13
C CYS A 193 -35.55 9.30 21.09
N ALA A 194 -34.90 10.37 20.63
CA ALA A 194 -34.64 11.55 21.47
C ALA A 194 -35.84 12.47 21.64
N THR A 195 -36.79 12.45 20.71
CA THR A 195 -38.00 13.30 20.73
C THR A 195 -39.21 12.62 21.38
N TYR A 196 -39.19 11.31 21.55
CA TYR A 196 -40.24 10.53 22.22
C TYR A 196 -39.89 10.30 23.68
#